data_41a0372969ca73f59380f25a3a696495
#
_entry.id   41a0372969ca73f59380f25a3a696495
#
_cell.length_a   1.000
_cell.length_b   1.000
_cell.length_c   1.000
_cell.angle_alpha   90.00
_cell.angle_beta   90.00
_cell.angle_gamma   90.00
#
_symmetry.space_group_name_H-M   'P 1'
#
loop_
_entity.id
_entity.type
_entity.pdbx_description
1 polymer ?
#
loop_
_entity_poly.entity_id
_entity_poly.type
_entity_poly.pdbx_seq_one_letter_code
_entity_poly.pdbx_strand_id
1 'polypeptide(L)'
;MADEILNEETSSSEVNEQETGMVTLSEAKAYLRVDSSYEDPLITSLLASACSICMDVGRLTPAEWSSIACYSPTSRKNLIIQSGEYCKHEILCMKEILRVGVFYTLGYLYEHREEADHHDLVLTLRNLLFSVQEGVI
;
A
#
# COMPACT_ATOMS: atom_id res chain seq x y z
N MET A 1 3.74 16.24 40.18
CA MET A 1 3.40 16.68 39.71
C MET A 1 3.22 16.76 38.33
N ALA A 2 3.57 17.26 37.64
CA ALA A 2 3.34 17.49 36.31
C ALA A 2 3.55 16.42 35.41
N ASP A 3 3.93 15.43 35.77
CA ASP A 3 4.28 14.44 34.95
C ASP A 3 3.21 13.78 34.25
N GLU A 4 2.19 13.73 34.73
CA GLU A 4 1.21 13.01 34.17
C GLU A 4 0.82 13.39 32.85
N ILE A 5 1.00 14.46 32.46
CA ILE A 5 0.58 14.83 31.25
C ILE A 5 1.08 14.16 30.12
N LEU A 6 2.10 13.71 30.09
CA LEU A 6 2.63 13.19 28.95
C LEU A 6 1.93 12.15 28.33
N ASN A 7 1.24 11.46 28.88
CA ASN A 7 0.75 10.34 28.23
C ASN A 7 -0.26 10.56 27.21
N GLU A 8 -0.96 11.47 27.23
CA GLU A 8 -1.98 11.56 26.31
C GLU A 8 -1.57 11.75 24.93
N GLU A 9 -0.60 12.37 24.66
CA GLU A 9 -0.29 12.61 23.30
C GLU A 9 0.05 11.42 22.56
N THR A 10 0.45 10.40 23.14
CA THR A 10 0.88 9.27 22.39
C THR A 10 -0.23 8.64 21.62
N SER A 11 -1.42 8.65 22.10
CA SER A 11 -2.46 7.94 21.42
C SER A 11 -2.88 8.65 20.15
N SER A 12 -2.77 9.93 20.11
CA SER A 12 -3.26 10.62 18.93
C SER A 12 -2.35 10.44 17.76
N SER A 13 -1.08 10.29 17.99
CA SER A 13 -0.19 10.20 16.87
C SER A 13 -0.34 8.90 16.11
N GLU A 14 -0.78 7.88 16.77
CA GLU A 14 -0.87 6.61 16.09
C GLU A 14 -1.93 6.58 15.04
N VAL A 15 -2.98 7.29 15.25
CA VAL A 15 -4.08 7.24 14.32
C VAL A 15 -3.69 7.81 12.98
N ASN A 16 -2.89 8.83 13.00
CA ASN A 16 -2.59 9.51 11.76
C ASN A 16 -1.71 8.72 10.83
N GLU A 17 -0.85 7.92 11.38
CA GLU A 17 0.07 7.23 10.53
C GLU A 17 -0.58 6.22 9.66
N GLN A 18 -1.67 5.66 10.12
CA GLN A 18 -2.28 4.60 9.35
C GLN A 18 -3.00 5.09 8.14
N GLU A 19 -3.29 6.37 8.10
CA GLU A 19 -4.07 6.86 7.00
C GLU A 19 -3.24 7.35 5.84
N THR A 20 -1.94 7.29 5.97
CA THR A 20 -1.10 7.83 4.92
C THR A 20 -0.52 6.77 4.00
N GLY A 21 -0.81 5.52 4.23
CA GLY A 21 -0.27 4.47 3.39
C GLY A 21 -1.16 4.14 2.22
N MET A 22 -0.66 3.31 1.31
CA MET A 22 -1.44 2.89 0.17
C MET A 22 -2.65 2.08 0.63
N VAL A 23 -2.48 1.24 1.63
CA VAL A 23 -3.55 0.43 2.22
C VAL A 23 -3.35 0.48 3.72
N THR A 24 -4.41 0.78 4.47
CA THR A 24 -4.30 0.84 5.92
C THR A 24 -4.47 -0.54 6.52
N LEU A 25 -4.06 -0.69 7.76
CA LEU A 25 -4.23 -1.95 8.45
C LEU A 25 -5.71 -2.32 8.55
N SER A 26 -6.55 -1.33 8.79
CA SER A 26 -7.98 -1.56 8.88
C SER A 26 -8.53 -2.13 7.57
N GLU A 27 -8.11 -1.57 6.45
CA GLU A 27 -8.54 -2.06 5.15
C GLU A 27 -8.01 -3.47 4.90
N ALA A 28 -6.78 -3.72 5.31
CA ALA A 28 -6.19 -5.04 5.13
C ALA A 28 -6.97 -6.10 5.90
N LYS A 29 -7.32 -5.78 7.14
CA LYS A 29 -8.07 -6.72 7.95
C LYS A 29 -9.46 -6.96 7.38
N ALA A 30 -10.09 -5.92 6.87
CA ALA A 30 -11.40 -6.08 6.26
C ALA A 30 -11.33 -6.98 5.04
N TYR A 31 -10.29 -6.82 4.24
CA TYR A 31 -10.11 -7.65 3.06
C TYR A 31 -9.90 -9.11 3.44
N LEU A 32 -9.13 -9.36 4.50
CA LEU A 32 -8.85 -10.71 4.95
C LEU A 32 -9.96 -11.27 5.85
N ARG A 33 -10.93 -10.43 6.22
CA ARG A 33 -12.03 -10.82 7.09
C ARG A 33 -11.54 -11.24 8.46
N VAL A 34 -10.61 -10.47 9.00
CA VAL A 34 -10.06 -10.73 10.32
C VAL A 34 -10.61 -9.67 11.26
N ASP A 35 -11.29 -10.11 12.32
CA ASP A 35 -11.89 -9.18 13.26
C ASP A 35 -11.04 -8.92 14.50
N SER A 36 -10.28 -9.89 14.92
CA SER A 36 -9.55 -9.74 16.17
C SER A 36 -8.22 -9.02 15.93
N SER A 37 -7.63 -8.54 16.99
CA SER A 37 -6.33 -7.90 16.88
C SER A 37 -5.18 -8.87 17.14
N TYR A 38 -5.50 -10.13 17.29
CA TYR A 38 -4.48 -11.13 17.61
C TYR A 38 -3.42 -11.22 16.53
N GLU A 39 -3.81 -11.12 15.28
CA GLU A 39 -2.87 -11.26 14.18
C GLU A 39 -2.40 -9.92 13.62
N ASP A 40 -2.68 -8.82 14.30
CA ASP A 40 -2.27 -7.53 13.79
C ASP A 40 -0.80 -7.45 13.46
N PRO A 41 0.13 -7.95 14.31
CA PRO A 41 1.53 -7.87 13.94
C PRO A 41 1.86 -8.65 12.68
N LEU A 42 1.24 -9.83 12.51
CA LEU A 42 1.47 -10.62 11.32
C LEU A 42 0.93 -9.90 10.10
N ILE A 43 -0.29 -9.40 10.19
CA ILE A 43 -0.90 -8.74 9.05
C ILE A 43 -0.12 -7.48 8.68
N THR A 44 0.39 -6.75 9.67
CA THR A 44 1.20 -5.58 9.41
C THR A 44 2.46 -5.96 8.63
N SER A 45 3.11 -7.04 9.03
CA SER A 45 4.32 -7.49 8.33
C SER A 45 3.99 -7.94 6.91
N LEU A 46 2.90 -8.67 6.74
CA LEU A 46 2.51 -9.13 5.42
C LEU A 46 2.12 -7.96 4.52
N LEU A 47 1.48 -6.96 5.10
CA LEU A 47 1.10 -5.77 4.34
C LEU A 47 2.33 -5.02 3.87
N ALA A 48 3.33 -4.88 4.73
CA ALA A 48 4.57 -4.23 4.35
C ALA A 48 5.25 -5.01 3.22
N SER A 49 5.25 -6.33 3.31
CA SER A 49 5.84 -7.16 2.26
C SER A 49 5.05 -7.03 0.96
N ALA A 50 3.73 -6.99 1.05
CA ALA A 50 2.90 -6.85 -0.14
C ALA A 50 3.17 -5.54 -0.84
N CYS A 51 3.29 -4.47 -0.09
CA CYS A 51 3.60 -3.16 -0.67
C CYS A 51 4.96 -3.18 -1.34
N SER A 52 5.93 -3.82 -0.70
CA SER A 52 7.28 -3.89 -1.25
C SER A 52 7.31 -4.65 -2.56
N ILE A 53 6.59 -5.77 -2.63
CA ILE A 53 6.54 -6.58 -3.83
C ILE A 53 5.86 -5.79 -4.96
N CYS A 54 4.77 -5.13 -4.66
CA CYS A 54 4.06 -4.37 -5.68
C CYS A 54 4.89 -3.19 -6.17
N MET A 55 5.61 -2.54 -5.26
CA MET A 55 6.47 -1.43 -5.64
C MET A 55 7.56 -1.92 -6.59
N ASP A 56 8.12 -3.08 -6.31
CA ASP A 56 9.18 -3.64 -7.11
C ASP A 56 8.67 -4.06 -8.48
N VAL A 57 7.56 -4.76 -8.53
CA VAL A 57 7.00 -5.20 -9.79
C VAL A 57 6.57 -4.01 -10.64
N GLY A 58 6.02 -2.98 -10.02
CA GLY A 58 5.59 -1.79 -10.74
C GLY A 58 6.73 -0.86 -11.10
N ARG A 59 7.94 -1.15 -10.62
CA ARG A 59 9.13 -0.36 -10.92
C ARG A 59 9.00 1.06 -10.41
N LEU A 60 8.47 1.20 -9.21
CA LEU A 60 8.32 2.50 -8.59
C LEU A 60 9.35 2.65 -7.49
N THR A 61 9.91 3.85 -7.38
CA THR A 61 10.80 4.11 -6.26
C THR A 61 9.96 4.32 -5.01
N PRO A 62 10.54 4.20 -3.82
CA PRO A 62 9.79 4.48 -2.60
C PRO A 62 9.19 5.89 -2.58
N ALA A 63 9.90 6.87 -3.15
CA ALA A 63 9.38 8.23 -3.20
C ALA A 63 8.15 8.31 -4.10
N GLU A 64 8.18 7.64 -5.25
CA GLU A 64 7.04 7.64 -6.15
C GLU A 64 5.85 6.93 -5.52
N TRP A 65 6.11 5.83 -4.85
CA TRP A 65 5.05 5.08 -4.17
C TRP A 65 4.36 5.95 -3.14
N SER A 66 5.16 6.65 -2.32
CA SER A 66 4.61 7.52 -1.30
C SER A 66 3.83 8.67 -1.91
N SER A 67 4.31 9.23 -3.00
CA SER A 67 3.61 10.32 -3.66
C SER A 67 2.25 9.90 -4.16
N ILE A 68 2.15 8.70 -4.73
CA ILE A 68 0.88 8.19 -5.20
C ILE A 68 -0.01 7.85 -4.03
N ALA A 69 0.54 7.21 -3.00
CA ALA A 69 -0.26 6.78 -1.86
C ALA A 69 -0.89 7.95 -1.12
N CYS A 70 -0.16 9.04 -1.03
CA CYS A 70 -0.65 10.21 -0.31
C CYS A 70 -1.41 11.21 -1.20
N TYR A 71 -1.57 10.89 -2.47
CA TYR A 71 -2.21 11.83 -3.37
C TYR A 71 -3.69 11.96 -3.01
N SER A 72 -4.13 13.19 -2.83
CA SER A 72 -5.49 13.47 -2.41
C SER A 72 -6.39 13.73 -3.61
N PRO A 73 -7.64 13.28 -3.57
CA PRO A 73 -8.55 13.59 -4.66
C PRO A 73 -8.78 15.09 -4.86
N THR A 74 -8.48 15.89 -3.82
CA THR A 74 -8.65 17.33 -3.96
C THR A 74 -7.39 18.01 -4.49
N SER A 75 -6.31 17.27 -4.63
CA SER A 75 -5.07 17.85 -5.14
C SER A 75 -5.22 18.11 -6.63
N ARG A 76 -4.50 19.13 -7.12
CA ARG A 76 -4.51 19.42 -8.54
C ARG A 76 -3.12 19.30 -9.11
N LYS A 77 -2.16 18.81 -8.34
CA LYS A 77 -0.80 18.72 -8.82
C LYS A 77 -0.64 17.50 -9.73
N ASN A 78 0.20 17.64 -10.72
CA ASN A 78 0.62 16.51 -11.51
C ASN A 78 1.81 15.86 -10.83
N LEU A 79 2.06 14.62 -11.14
CA LEU A 79 3.23 13.93 -10.60
C LEU A 79 4.07 13.41 -11.74
N ILE A 80 5.36 13.33 -11.52
CA ILE A 80 6.28 12.75 -12.49
C ILE A 80 6.69 11.39 -11.98
N ILE A 81 6.37 10.36 -12.75
CA ILE A 81 6.64 8.98 -12.37
C ILE A 81 7.27 8.29 -13.55
N GLN A 82 8.45 7.72 -13.35
CA GLN A 82 9.14 6.97 -14.40
C GLN A 82 9.35 7.83 -15.64
N SER A 83 9.72 9.09 -15.40
CA SER A 83 10.00 10.02 -16.47
C SER A 83 8.77 10.48 -17.24
N GLY A 84 7.60 10.18 -16.75
CA GLY A 84 6.38 10.68 -17.36
C GLY A 84 5.62 11.56 -16.39
N GLU A 85 4.88 12.50 -16.92
CA GLU A 85 4.08 13.37 -16.09
C GLU A 85 2.62 12.96 -16.19
N TYR A 86 1.96 12.80 -15.05
CA TYR A 86 0.60 12.30 -15.01
C TYR A 86 -0.32 13.28 -14.31
N CYS A 87 -1.51 13.47 -14.86
CA CYS A 87 -2.49 14.37 -14.29
C CYS A 87 -3.26 13.66 -13.17
N LYS A 88 -4.12 14.42 -12.50
CA LYS A 88 -4.87 13.90 -11.37
C LYS A 88 -5.64 12.62 -11.69
N HIS A 89 -6.34 12.61 -12.81
CA HIS A 89 -7.12 11.43 -13.15
C HIS A 89 -6.25 10.19 -13.29
N GLU A 90 -5.13 10.35 -13.96
CA GLU A 90 -4.23 9.22 -14.19
C GLU A 90 -3.62 8.74 -12.88
N ILE A 91 -3.27 9.67 -12.00
CA ILE A 91 -2.67 9.31 -10.73
C ILE A 91 -3.66 8.54 -9.88
N LEU A 92 -4.90 8.97 -9.84
CA LEU A 92 -5.90 8.27 -9.05
C LEU A 92 -6.19 6.88 -9.61
N CYS A 93 -6.15 6.73 -10.94
CA CYS A 93 -6.30 5.42 -11.54
C CYS A 93 -5.12 4.52 -11.18
N MET A 94 -3.91 5.05 -11.21
CA MET A 94 -2.75 4.28 -10.81
C MET A 94 -2.85 3.85 -9.36
N LYS A 95 -3.32 4.75 -8.52
CA LYS A 95 -3.45 4.43 -7.10
C LYS A 95 -4.40 3.26 -6.89
N GLU A 96 -5.52 3.25 -7.59
CA GLU A 96 -6.48 2.16 -7.44
C GLU A 96 -5.92 0.84 -7.95
N ILE A 97 -5.19 0.87 -9.05
CA ILE A 97 -4.57 -0.34 -9.58
C ILE A 97 -3.56 -0.88 -8.57
N LEU A 98 -2.77 0.01 -7.98
CA LEU A 98 -1.78 -0.42 -7.01
C LEU A 98 -2.43 -0.96 -5.74
N ARG A 99 -3.54 -0.36 -5.32
CA ARG A 99 -4.25 -0.88 -4.16
C ARG A 99 -4.78 -2.29 -4.41
N VAL A 100 -5.33 -2.53 -5.59
CA VAL A 100 -5.79 -3.87 -5.93
C VAL A 100 -4.63 -4.84 -5.91
N GLY A 101 -3.49 -4.43 -6.43
CA GLY A 101 -2.31 -5.28 -6.41
C GLY A 101 -1.86 -5.62 -5.00
N VAL A 102 -1.92 -4.64 -4.09
CA VAL A 102 -1.52 -4.87 -2.71
C VAL A 102 -2.51 -5.81 -2.03
N PHE A 103 -3.81 -5.64 -2.25
CA PHE A 103 -4.79 -6.54 -1.66
C PHE A 103 -4.59 -7.96 -2.17
N TYR A 104 -4.39 -8.12 -3.47
CA TYR A 104 -4.19 -9.45 -4.04
C TYR A 104 -2.95 -10.10 -3.45
N THR A 105 -1.86 -9.36 -3.36
CA THR A 105 -0.62 -9.89 -2.83
C THR A 105 -0.76 -10.24 -1.35
N LEU A 106 -1.44 -9.37 -0.61
CA LEU A 106 -1.66 -9.61 0.80
C LEU A 106 -2.45 -10.90 1.03
N GLY A 107 -3.52 -11.07 0.28
CA GLY A 107 -4.32 -12.28 0.41
C GLY A 107 -3.52 -13.52 0.05
N TYR A 108 -2.73 -13.42 -1.00
CA TYR A 108 -1.89 -14.55 -1.39
C TYR A 108 -0.89 -14.90 -0.29
N LEU A 109 -0.20 -13.90 0.25
CA LEU A 109 0.79 -14.14 1.28
C LEU A 109 0.15 -14.67 2.56
N TYR A 110 -1.05 -14.19 2.87
CA TYR A 110 -1.71 -14.63 4.07
C TYR A 110 -2.08 -16.12 3.98
N GLU A 111 -2.46 -16.57 2.80
CA GLU A 111 -2.87 -17.96 2.63
C GLU A 111 -1.73 -18.89 2.28
N HIS A 112 -0.61 -18.37 1.77
CA HIS A 112 0.51 -19.21 1.36
C HIS A 112 1.75 -18.86 2.16
N ARG A 113 1.61 -18.77 3.46
CA ARG A 113 2.71 -18.30 4.30
C ARG A 113 3.92 -19.21 4.28
N GLU A 114 3.69 -20.46 3.98
CA GLU A 114 4.79 -21.42 4.04
C GLU A 114 5.44 -21.68 2.70
N GLU A 115 4.98 -21.08 1.65
CA GLU A 115 5.54 -21.30 0.36
C GLU A 115 6.75 -20.42 0.14
N ALA A 116 7.74 -20.94 -0.51
CA ALA A 116 8.93 -20.18 -0.81
C ALA A 116 8.96 -19.64 -2.22
N ASP A 117 8.14 -20.18 -3.11
CA ASP A 117 8.17 -19.79 -4.51
C ASP A 117 6.90 -19.07 -4.86
N HIS A 118 7.02 -17.80 -5.19
CA HIS A 118 5.87 -16.98 -5.52
C HIS A 118 5.87 -16.58 -6.98
N HIS A 119 6.33 -17.49 -7.84
CA HIS A 119 6.47 -17.19 -9.26
C HIS A 119 5.13 -16.79 -9.88
N ASP A 120 4.08 -17.53 -9.57
CA ASP A 120 2.77 -17.24 -10.14
C ASP A 120 2.24 -15.90 -9.66
N LEU A 121 2.51 -15.57 -8.40
CA LEU A 121 2.10 -14.28 -7.87
C LEU A 121 2.77 -13.16 -8.64
N VAL A 122 4.06 -13.28 -8.89
CA VAL A 122 4.79 -12.23 -9.58
C VAL A 122 4.29 -12.08 -11.00
N LEU A 123 3.98 -13.20 -11.68
CA LEU A 123 3.44 -13.12 -13.02
C LEU A 123 2.09 -12.42 -13.04
N THR A 124 1.23 -12.73 -12.09
CA THR A 124 -0.06 -12.08 -12.00
C THR A 124 0.09 -10.60 -11.75
N LEU A 125 0.98 -10.23 -10.84
CA LEU A 125 1.20 -8.82 -10.54
C LEU A 125 1.79 -8.09 -11.73
N ARG A 126 2.68 -8.73 -12.46
CA ARG A 126 3.27 -8.09 -13.62
C ARG A 126 2.19 -7.76 -14.64
N ASN A 127 1.25 -8.67 -14.84
CA ASN A 127 0.15 -8.40 -15.74
C ASN A 127 -0.77 -7.32 -15.22
N LEU A 128 -1.09 -7.36 -13.94
CA LEU A 128 -1.97 -6.38 -13.34
C LEU A 128 -1.37 -4.99 -13.36
N LEU A 129 -0.08 -4.89 -13.07
CA LEU A 129 0.57 -3.60 -12.96
C LEU A 129 1.25 -3.17 -14.25
N PHE A 130 0.94 -3.84 -15.35
CA PHE A 130 1.60 -3.53 -16.61
C PHE A 130 1.43 -2.07 -17.01
N SER A 131 0.25 -1.52 -16.85
CA SER A 131 0.02 -0.14 -17.25
C SER A 131 0.84 0.83 -16.41
N VAL A 132 1.01 0.53 -15.12
CA VAL A 132 1.82 1.38 -14.27
C VAL A 132 3.29 1.23 -14.66
N GLN A 133 3.72 -0.02 -14.85
CA GLN A 133 5.10 -0.32 -15.15
C GLN A 133 5.57 0.30 -16.46
N GLU A 134 4.69 0.30 -17.46
CA GLU A 134 5.06 0.85 -18.75
C GLU A 134 4.71 2.32 -18.88
N GLY A 135 4.07 2.89 -17.92
CA GLY A 135 3.67 4.27 -18.02
C GLY A 135 2.51 4.50 -18.96
N VAL A 136 1.71 3.48 -19.23
CA VAL A 136 0.59 3.59 -20.14
C VAL A 136 -0.68 3.62 -19.34
N ILE A 137 -1.30 4.76 -19.23
CA ILE A 137 -2.53 4.86 -18.44
C ILE A 137 -3.65 5.43 -19.30
#